data_b187ce58489d43dae9ceeda20af94c84
#
_entry.id   b187ce58489d43dae9ceeda20af94c84
#
_cell.length_a   1.000
_cell.length_b   1.000
_cell.length_c   1.000
_cell.angle_alpha   90.00
_cell.angle_beta   90.00
_cell.angle_gamma   90.00
#
_symmetry.space_group_name_H-M   'P 1'
#
loop_
_entity.id
_entity.type
_entity.pdbx_description
1 polymer ?
#
loop_
_entity_poly.entity_id
_entity_poly.type
_entity_poly.pdbx_seq_one_letter_code
_entity_poly.pdbx_strand_id
1 'polypeptide(L)'
;MKLTIIIPVYKVEAYLDFCLKSIVRQNVEDYEVILVDDGSPDGSGALCDAWLRKDRRFRVIHCLENRGLSAARNKGLDEAQGEYVTFIDSDDYISPNTLQANMELLALHPEADVLEYPVCVYHGTAKAYRYMPGACEITDYTGWARRKGYIHSYAWNKIYKRSLWKSLRFPEGKWYEDVFTIPAVLRQARYILRSDKGLYYYCSRQGSISNTFCDKGINDLLQANLMLYHTL
;
A
#
# COMPACT_ATOMS: atom_id res chain seq x y z
N MET A 1 -16.52 -2.50 10.93
CA MET A 1 -15.55 -1.74 10.10
C MET A 1 -15.07 -2.60 8.96
N LYS A 2 -15.21 -2.11 7.72
CA LYS A 2 -14.87 -2.91 6.54
C LYS A 2 -13.42 -2.72 6.09
N LEU A 3 -12.87 -1.51 6.14
CA LEU A 3 -11.56 -1.21 5.58
C LEU A 3 -10.66 -0.46 6.57
N THR A 4 -9.41 -0.90 6.74
CA THR A 4 -8.33 -0.13 7.36
C THR A 4 -7.38 0.37 6.28
N ILE A 5 -7.11 1.68 6.27
CA ILE A 5 -6.12 2.31 5.41
C ILE A 5 -4.89 2.62 6.27
N ILE A 6 -3.76 1.99 5.98
CA ILE A 6 -2.51 2.16 6.71
C ILE A 6 -1.59 3.10 5.93
N ILE A 7 -1.14 4.17 6.57
CA ILE A 7 -0.31 5.22 5.97
C ILE A 7 0.95 5.40 6.80
N PRO A 8 2.09 4.88 6.34
CA PRO A 8 3.38 5.17 6.95
C PRO A 8 3.77 6.63 6.67
N VAL A 9 4.25 7.32 7.68
CA VAL A 9 4.58 8.75 7.62
C VAL A 9 6.01 8.95 8.11
N TYR A 10 6.88 9.51 7.25
CA TYR A 10 8.23 9.93 7.63
C TYR A 10 8.76 11.01 6.69
N LYS A 11 8.99 12.22 7.20
CA LYS A 11 9.55 13.37 6.43
C LYS A 11 8.73 13.68 5.17
N VAL A 12 7.43 13.86 5.31
CA VAL A 12 6.49 14.07 4.19
C VAL A 12 5.56 15.27 4.42
N GLU A 13 5.97 16.23 5.23
CA GLU A 13 5.20 17.44 5.56
C GLU A 13 4.61 18.12 4.32
N ALA A 14 5.38 18.19 3.23
CA ALA A 14 4.95 18.86 1.99
C ALA A 14 3.88 18.07 1.20
N TYR A 15 3.69 16.78 1.46
CA TYR A 15 2.84 15.87 0.65
C TYR A 15 1.65 15.34 1.41
N LEU A 16 1.80 15.11 2.71
CA LEU A 16 0.85 14.38 3.55
C LEU A 16 -0.57 14.94 3.47
N ASP A 17 -0.76 16.25 3.52
CA ASP A 17 -2.09 16.86 3.48
C ASP A 17 -2.82 16.58 2.16
N PHE A 18 -2.09 16.56 1.03
CA PHE A 18 -2.68 16.24 -0.27
C PHE A 18 -3.06 14.75 -0.35
N CYS A 19 -2.22 13.84 0.13
CA CYS A 19 -2.51 12.43 0.28
C CYS A 19 -3.81 12.22 1.07
N LEU A 20 -3.89 12.76 2.28
CA LEU A 20 -5.02 12.58 3.18
C LEU A 20 -6.33 13.20 2.62
N LYS A 21 -6.24 14.34 1.93
CA LYS A 21 -7.38 14.92 1.21
C LYS A 21 -7.91 13.99 0.12
N SER A 22 -7.04 13.21 -0.55
CA SER A 22 -7.48 12.24 -1.57
C SER A 22 -8.26 11.09 -0.94
N ILE A 23 -7.92 10.71 0.29
CA ILE A 23 -8.56 9.61 1.03
C ILE A 23 -9.94 10.03 1.56
N VAL A 24 -10.07 11.21 2.16
CA VAL A 24 -11.37 11.65 2.68
C VAL A 24 -12.41 11.92 1.59
N ARG A 25 -11.97 12.07 0.34
CA ARG A 25 -12.85 12.20 -0.83
C ARG A 25 -13.32 10.85 -1.39
N GLN A 26 -12.89 9.73 -0.81
CA GLN A 26 -13.41 8.41 -1.14
C GLN A 26 -14.79 8.25 -0.49
N ASN A 27 -15.80 7.84 -1.26
CA ASN A 27 -17.16 7.65 -0.76
C ASN A 27 -17.36 6.29 -0.06
N VAL A 28 -16.34 5.81 0.68
CA VAL A 28 -16.43 4.59 1.48
C VAL A 28 -17.04 4.94 2.83
N GLU A 29 -18.07 4.21 3.24
CA GLU A 29 -18.81 4.54 4.47
C GLU A 29 -18.15 4.04 5.74
N ASP A 30 -17.55 2.86 5.73
CA ASP A 30 -17.08 2.15 6.94
C ASP A 30 -15.57 1.85 6.86
N TYR A 31 -14.75 2.87 7.13
CA TYR A 31 -13.29 2.74 7.13
C TYR A 31 -12.63 3.51 8.27
N GLU A 32 -11.43 3.10 8.61
CA GLU A 32 -10.49 3.84 9.45
C GLU A 32 -9.20 4.15 8.70
N VAL A 33 -8.48 5.18 9.13
CA VAL A 33 -7.15 5.54 8.65
C VAL A 33 -6.19 5.49 9.83
N ILE A 34 -5.13 4.70 9.71
CA ILE A 34 -4.07 4.63 10.71
C ILE A 34 -2.83 5.31 10.13
N LEU A 35 -2.52 6.50 10.66
CA LEU A 35 -1.27 7.21 10.38
C LEU A 35 -0.20 6.70 11.34
N VAL A 36 0.89 6.14 10.80
CA VAL A 36 2.02 5.69 11.60
C VAL A 36 3.18 6.65 11.36
N ASP A 37 3.35 7.61 12.23
CA ASP A 37 4.47 8.55 12.23
C ASP A 37 5.71 7.86 12.79
N ASP A 38 6.63 7.51 11.93
CA ASP A 38 7.86 6.77 12.21
C ASP A 38 8.97 7.71 12.72
N GLY A 39 8.66 8.52 13.74
CA GLY A 39 9.59 9.46 14.35
C GLY A 39 10.01 10.59 13.42
N SER A 40 9.07 11.23 12.71
CA SER A 40 9.37 12.32 11.78
C SER A 40 9.98 13.53 12.50
N PRO A 41 11.13 14.05 12.03
CA PRO A 41 11.76 15.24 12.62
C PRO A 41 11.23 16.56 12.07
N ASP A 42 10.35 16.53 11.04
CA ASP A 42 9.69 17.68 10.42
C ASP A 42 8.25 17.86 10.96
N GLY A 43 7.45 18.71 10.31
CA GLY A 43 6.06 18.97 10.71
C GLY A 43 5.07 17.81 10.43
N SER A 44 5.51 16.65 9.90
CA SER A 44 4.62 15.54 9.56
C SER A 44 3.81 15.02 10.74
N GLY A 45 4.43 14.87 11.93
CA GLY A 45 3.75 14.43 13.15
C GLY A 45 2.63 15.41 13.57
N ALA A 46 2.92 16.72 13.53
CA ALA A 46 1.92 17.74 13.85
C ALA A 46 0.75 17.74 12.85
N LEU A 47 0.99 17.45 11.57
CA LEU A 47 -0.05 17.28 10.56
C LEU A 47 -0.92 16.03 10.85
N CYS A 48 -0.31 14.93 11.29
CA CYS A 48 -1.07 13.74 11.72
C CYS A 48 -2.05 14.09 12.85
N ASP A 49 -1.59 14.82 13.86
CA ASP A 49 -2.43 15.27 14.98
C ASP A 49 -3.54 16.23 14.55
N ALA A 50 -3.26 17.09 13.57
CA ALA A 50 -4.29 17.99 13.02
C ALA A 50 -5.40 17.20 12.33
N TRP A 51 -5.07 16.13 11.60
CA TRP A 51 -6.05 15.27 10.96
C TRP A 51 -6.83 14.41 11.97
N LEU A 52 -6.19 13.87 13.01
CA LEU A 52 -6.85 13.18 14.12
C LEU A 52 -7.94 14.04 14.76
N ARG A 53 -7.66 15.35 14.99
CA ARG A 53 -8.64 16.28 15.55
C ARG A 53 -9.78 16.64 14.59
N LYS A 54 -9.51 16.58 13.28
CA LYS A 54 -10.44 17.00 12.22
C LYS A 54 -11.45 15.92 11.86
N ASP A 55 -11.05 14.66 11.89
CA ASP A 55 -11.86 13.54 11.42
C ASP A 55 -11.68 12.30 12.32
N ARG A 56 -12.77 11.88 12.97
CA ARG A 56 -12.79 10.75 13.92
C ARG A 56 -12.40 9.40 13.32
N ARG A 57 -12.34 9.28 11.99
CA ARG A 57 -11.88 8.06 11.31
C ARG A 57 -10.37 7.88 11.37
N PHE A 58 -9.64 8.93 11.71
CA PHE A 58 -8.18 8.91 11.81
C PHE A 58 -7.73 8.49 13.20
N ARG A 59 -6.70 7.65 13.21
CA ARG A 59 -5.92 7.27 14.39
C ARG A 59 -4.45 7.55 14.09
N VAL A 60 -3.70 7.96 15.08
CA VAL A 60 -2.26 8.29 14.93
C VAL A 60 -1.47 7.44 15.91
N ILE A 61 -0.36 6.91 15.42
CA ILE A 61 0.65 6.21 16.22
C ILE A 61 1.95 6.95 16.02
N HIS A 62 2.48 7.58 17.05
CA HIS A 62 3.81 8.19 17.03
C HIS A 62 4.84 7.19 17.53
N CYS A 63 5.85 6.89 16.70
CA CYS A 63 7.01 6.10 17.09
C CYS A 63 8.07 7.04 17.69
N LEU A 64 8.78 6.56 18.70
CA LEU A 64 9.84 7.36 19.37
C LEU A 64 11.05 7.59 18.45
N GLU A 65 11.30 6.67 17.52
CA GLU A 65 12.43 6.69 16.60
C GLU A 65 12.05 6.12 15.25
N ASN A 66 12.77 6.51 14.20
CA ASN A 66 12.61 5.95 12.88
C ASN A 66 13.13 4.51 12.81
N ARG A 67 12.24 3.57 12.46
CA ARG A 67 12.56 2.16 12.23
C ARG A 67 12.36 1.72 10.78
N GLY A 68 11.89 2.63 9.94
CA GLY A 68 11.71 2.44 8.50
C GLY A 68 10.33 1.96 8.10
N LEU A 69 10.09 1.97 6.78
CA LEU A 69 8.79 1.73 6.15
C LEU A 69 8.14 0.40 6.56
N SER A 70 8.93 -0.68 6.61
CA SER A 70 8.45 -2.00 7.06
C SER A 70 7.90 -1.97 8.48
N ALA A 71 8.62 -1.36 9.42
CA ALA A 71 8.19 -1.26 10.81
C ALA A 71 6.91 -0.44 10.94
N ALA A 72 6.81 0.68 10.22
CA ALA A 72 5.61 1.51 10.22
C ALA A 72 4.40 0.75 9.66
N ARG A 73 4.53 0.04 8.51
CA ARG A 73 3.44 -0.77 7.96
C ARG A 73 3.04 -1.91 8.90
N ASN A 74 4.01 -2.60 9.51
CA ASN A 74 3.76 -3.67 10.48
C ASN A 74 3.00 -3.14 11.70
N LYS A 75 3.39 -1.99 12.23
CA LYS A 75 2.71 -1.35 13.36
C LYS A 75 1.26 -1.01 13.01
N GLY A 76 1.00 -0.51 11.80
CA GLY A 76 -0.34 -0.27 11.30
C GLY A 76 -1.17 -1.56 11.18
N LEU A 77 -0.55 -2.66 10.71
CA LEU A 77 -1.20 -3.98 10.63
C LEU A 77 -1.60 -4.53 12.00
N ASP A 78 -0.77 -4.33 13.03
CA ASP A 78 -1.06 -4.80 14.39
C ASP A 78 -2.26 -4.08 15.01
N GLU A 79 -2.51 -2.84 14.61
CA GLU A 79 -3.61 -2.00 15.10
C GLU A 79 -4.86 -2.02 14.19
N ALA A 80 -4.78 -2.63 12.99
CA ALA A 80 -5.86 -2.67 12.03
C ALA A 80 -7.07 -3.46 12.55
N GLN A 81 -8.27 -2.88 12.41
CA GLN A 81 -9.54 -3.48 12.85
C GLN A 81 -10.44 -3.89 11.68
N GLY A 82 -10.21 -3.36 10.48
CA GLY A 82 -11.00 -3.66 9.31
C GLY A 82 -10.95 -5.13 8.89
N GLU A 83 -11.99 -5.60 8.22
CA GLU A 83 -12.00 -6.90 7.55
C GLU A 83 -10.96 -6.94 6.43
N TYR A 84 -10.81 -5.81 5.75
CA TYR A 84 -9.80 -5.58 4.71
C TYR A 84 -8.78 -4.54 5.15
N VAL A 85 -7.58 -4.62 4.59
CA VAL A 85 -6.52 -3.63 4.76
C VAL A 85 -5.98 -3.19 3.41
N THR A 86 -5.59 -1.92 3.31
CA THR A 86 -4.84 -1.36 2.18
C THR A 86 -3.75 -0.43 2.70
N PHE A 87 -2.70 -0.25 1.90
CA PHE A 87 -1.62 0.68 2.20
C PHE A 87 -1.69 1.86 1.23
N ILE A 88 -1.35 3.04 1.68
CA ILE A 88 -1.17 4.21 0.84
C ILE A 88 0.09 4.92 1.33
N ASP A 89 1.04 5.14 0.44
CA ASP A 89 2.25 5.88 0.80
C ASP A 89 1.92 7.38 0.91
N SER A 90 2.47 8.03 1.92
CA SER A 90 2.09 9.37 2.34
C SER A 90 2.50 10.50 1.38
N ASP A 91 3.30 10.19 0.38
CA ASP A 91 3.71 11.09 -0.72
C ASP A 91 2.94 10.82 -2.04
N ASP A 92 1.96 9.89 -2.01
CA ASP A 92 1.11 9.51 -3.13
C ASP A 92 -0.34 9.94 -2.93
N TYR A 93 -1.20 9.65 -3.91
CA TYR A 93 -2.64 9.89 -3.79
C TYR A 93 -3.46 8.97 -4.70
N ILE A 94 -4.77 8.93 -4.48
CA ILE A 94 -5.70 8.11 -5.26
C ILE A 94 -6.78 8.96 -5.92
N SER A 95 -7.26 8.51 -7.08
CA SER A 95 -8.38 9.19 -7.76
C SER A 95 -9.68 9.08 -6.95
N PRO A 96 -10.64 10.01 -7.13
CA PRO A 96 -11.95 9.90 -6.48
C PRO A 96 -12.61 8.54 -6.76
N ASN A 97 -13.36 8.03 -5.79
CA ASN A 97 -14.12 6.76 -5.86
C ASN A 97 -13.27 5.48 -6.08
N THR A 98 -11.94 5.55 -6.01
CA THR A 98 -11.06 4.38 -6.18
C THR A 98 -11.38 3.29 -5.15
N LEU A 99 -11.41 3.65 -3.88
CA LEU A 99 -11.67 2.67 -2.82
C LEU A 99 -13.13 2.20 -2.83
N GLN A 100 -14.10 3.11 -3.05
CA GLN A 100 -15.51 2.73 -3.13
C GLN A 100 -15.74 1.67 -4.20
N ALA A 101 -15.37 1.95 -5.45
CA ALA A 101 -15.61 1.05 -6.58
C ALA A 101 -14.96 -0.33 -6.38
N ASN A 102 -13.76 -0.36 -5.77
CA ASN A 102 -13.07 -1.61 -5.50
C ASN A 102 -13.63 -2.38 -4.30
N MET A 103 -14.14 -1.70 -3.27
CA MET A 103 -14.86 -2.34 -2.16
C MET A 103 -16.21 -2.90 -2.62
N GLU A 104 -16.90 -2.24 -3.55
CA GLU A 104 -18.13 -2.76 -4.19
C GLU A 104 -17.83 -4.02 -5.00
N LEU A 105 -16.72 -4.04 -5.78
CA LEU A 105 -16.28 -5.25 -6.48
C LEU A 105 -15.96 -6.40 -5.52
N LEU A 106 -15.28 -6.15 -4.41
CA LEU A 106 -15.01 -7.17 -3.39
C LEU A 106 -16.30 -7.69 -2.74
N ALA A 107 -17.32 -6.85 -2.59
CA ALA A 107 -18.63 -7.28 -2.09
C ALA A 107 -19.37 -8.19 -3.07
N LEU A 108 -19.19 -8.01 -4.38
CA LEU A 108 -19.73 -8.87 -5.43
C LEU A 108 -18.94 -10.17 -5.60
N HIS A 109 -17.67 -10.20 -5.16
CA HIS A 109 -16.75 -11.33 -5.28
C HIS A 109 -16.18 -11.74 -3.91
N PRO A 110 -17.01 -12.25 -2.98
CA PRO A 110 -16.61 -12.58 -1.62
C PRO A 110 -15.56 -13.71 -1.54
N GLU A 111 -15.42 -14.49 -2.61
CA GLU A 111 -14.37 -15.51 -2.77
C GLU A 111 -12.98 -14.92 -2.92
N ALA A 112 -12.84 -13.66 -3.39
CA ALA A 112 -11.55 -13.00 -3.55
C ALA A 112 -10.98 -12.57 -2.20
N ASP A 113 -9.71 -12.90 -1.98
CA ASP A 113 -8.99 -12.52 -0.76
C ASP A 113 -8.13 -11.27 -0.95
N VAL A 114 -7.80 -10.94 -2.19
CA VAL A 114 -7.06 -9.75 -2.59
C VAL A 114 -7.71 -9.14 -3.83
N LEU A 115 -7.74 -7.81 -3.88
CA LEU A 115 -8.07 -7.06 -5.09
C LEU A 115 -6.87 -6.19 -5.48
N GLU A 116 -6.49 -6.24 -6.75
CA GLU A 116 -5.43 -5.41 -7.35
C GLU A 116 -6.07 -4.41 -8.32
N TYR A 117 -5.69 -3.11 -8.23
CA TYR A 117 -6.30 -2.03 -9.01
C TYR A 117 -5.26 -1.16 -9.74
N PRO A 118 -5.71 -0.34 -10.73
CA PRO A 118 -4.82 0.40 -11.61
C PRO A 118 -3.89 1.41 -10.93
N VAL A 119 -2.75 1.63 -11.58
CA VAL A 119 -1.71 2.55 -11.10
C VAL A 119 -1.17 3.41 -12.24
N CYS A 120 -0.95 4.69 -11.96
CA CYS A 120 -0.11 5.58 -12.76
C CYS A 120 1.27 5.65 -12.10
N VAL A 121 2.22 4.94 -12.69
CA VAL A 121 3.59 4.84 -12.16
C VAL A 121 4.40 6.06 -12.61
N TYR A 122 5.26 6.59 -11.74
CA TYR A 122 6.07 7.79 -11.97
C TYR A 122 5.25 9.02 -12.38
N HIS A 123 4.07 9.18 -11.77
CA HIS A 123 3.21 10.31 -12.04
C HIS A 123 3.96 11.64 -11.87
N GLY A 124 3.69 12.59 -12.77
CA GLY A 124 4.38 13.89 -12.78
C GLY A 124 5.72 13.90 -13.50
N THR A 125 6.13 12.82 -14.16
CA THR A 125 7.37 12.75 -14.94
C THR A 125 7.11 12.36 -16.39
N ALA A 126 8.09 12.57 -17.28
CA ALA A 126 8.05 12.12 -18.67
C ALA A 126 8.08 10.58 -18.81
N LYS A 127 8.39 9.84 -17.74
CA LYS A 127 8.42 8.38 -17.71
C LYS A 127 7.10 7.79 -17.19
N ALA A 128 6.07 8.61 -16.96
CA ALA A 128 4.80 8.14 -16.43
C ALA A 128 4.13 7.14 -17.37
N TYR A 129 3.66 6.02 -16.81
CA TYR A 129 2.86 5.04 -17.53
C TYR A 129 1.75 4.48 -16.64
N ARG A 130 0.73 3.88 -17.27
CA ARG A 130 -0.34 3.22 -16.53
C ARG A 130 -0.17 1.72 -16.57
N TYR A 131 -0.28 1.09 -15.41
CA TYR A 131 -0.46 -0.34 -15.26
C TYR A 131 -1.92 -0.64 -14.99
N MET A 132 -2.50 -1.52 -15.78
CA MET A 132 -3.88 -1.99 -15.66
C MET A 132 -3.86 -3.48 -15.36
N PRO A 133 -4.22 -3.91 -14.14
CA PRO A 133 -4.17 -5.34 -13.78
C PRO A 133 -5.10 -6.20 -14.65
N GLY A 134 -6.33 -5.76 -14.87
CA GLY A 134 -7.35 -6.49 -15.63
C GLY A 134 -8.70 -5.81 -15.52
N ALA A 135 -9.73 -6.37 -16.15
CA ALA A 135 -11.08 -5.85 -16.16
C ALA A 135 -12.01 -6.84 -15.43
N CYS A 136 -12.06 -6.76 -14.09
CA CYS A 136 -12.89 -7.63 -13.23
C CYS A 136 -12.61 -9.13 -13.47
N GLU A 137 -11.34 -9.51 -13.43
CA GLU A 137 -10.87 -10.88 -13.66
C GLU A 137 -10.43 -11.52 -12.36
N ILE A 138 -10.96 -12.72 -12.05
CA ILE A 138 -10.51 -13.54 -10.92
C ILE A 138 -9.41 -14.49 -11.38
N THR A 139 -8.34 -14.58 -10.61
CA THR A 139 -7.21 -15.47 -10.86
C THR A 139 -6.66 -16.02 -9.53
N ASP A 140 -5.88 -17.08 -9.60
CA ASP A 140 -5.03 -17.55 -8.50
C ASP A 140 -3.61 -16.96 -8.60
N TYR A 141 -2.76 -17.34 -7.65
CA TYR A 141 -1.35 -16.92 -7.64
C TYR A 141 -0.62 -17.31 -8.93
N THR A 142 -0.85 -18.52 -9.44
CA THR A 142 -0.20 -19.01 -10.67
C THR A 142 -0.61 -18.18 -11.89
N GLY A 143 -1.89 -17.86 -12.02
CA GLY A 143 -2.39 -17.01 -13.09
C GLY A 143 -1.87 -15.57 -12.99
N TRP A 144 -1.77 -15.01 -11.77
CA TRP A 144 -1.15 -13.71 -11.52
C TRP A 144 0.32 -13.70 -11.91
N ALA A 145 1.08 -14.72 -11.53
CA ALA A 145 2.49 -14.89 -11.87
C ALA A 145 2.73 -15.03 -13.39
N ARG A 146 1.94 -15.87 -14.08
CA ARG A 146 2.00 -16.02 -15.54
C ARG A 146 1.75 -14.70 -16.30
N ARG A 147 0.95 -13.82 -15.75
CA ARG A 147 0.69 -12.47 -16.30
C ARG A 147 1.73 -11.43 -15.85
N LYS A 148 2.85 -11.89 -15.28
CA LYS A 148 3.95 -11.05 -14.79
C LYS A 148 3.52 -10.04 -13.73
N GLY A 149 2.49 -10.35 -12.93
CA GLY A 149 2.03 -9.52 -11.84
C GLY A 149 3.13 -9.19 -10.82
N TYR A 150 4.14 -10.06 -10.69
CA TYR A 150 5.30 -9.88 -9.82
C TYR A 150 6.14 -8.63 -10.16
N ILE A 151 6.07 -8.10 -11.38
CA ILE A 151 6.72 -6.83 -11.74
C ILE A 151 6.09 -5.67 -10.97
N HIS A 152 4.83 -5.84 -10.53
CA HIS A 152 4.03 -4.87 -9.80
C HIS A 152 3.71 -5.36 -8.39
N SER A 153 4.72 -5.91 -7.70
CA SER A 153 4.60 -6.37 -6.30
C SER A 153 4.43 -5.23 -5.31
N TYR A 154 3.77 -4.13 -5.72
CA TYR A 154 3.48 -3.00 -4.86
C TYR A 154 2.49 -3.37 -3.75
N ALA A 155 2.73 -2.89 -2.53
CA ALA A 155 1.82 -3.07 -1.42
C ALA A 155 0.55 -2.21 -1.57
N TRP A 156 0.68 -1.02 -2.15
CA TRP A 156 -0.27 0.08 -2.09
C TRP A 156 -1.36 0.09 -3.17
N ASN A 157 -1.25 -0.70 -4.25
CA ASN A 157 -2.32 -0.82 -5.25
C ASN A 157 -3.20 -2.07 -5.06
N LYS A 158 -3.32 -2.52 -3.82
CA LYS A 158 -4.08 -3.72 -3.48
C LYS A 158 -4.90 -3.52 -2.22
N ILE A 159 -6.03 -4.22 -2.16
CA ILE A 159 -6.86 -4.35 -0.96
C ILE A 159 -6.84 -5.82 -0.57
N TYR A 160 -6.48 -6.11 0.67
CA TYR A 160 -6.25 -7.46 1.17
C TYR A 160 -7.26 -7.82 2.25
N LYS A 161 -7.76 -9.06 2.30
CA LYS A 161 -8.35 -9.57 3.54
C LYS A 161 -7.30 -9.53 4.65
N ARG A 162 -7.64 -8.90 5.78
CA ARG A 162 -6.72 -8.76 6.92
C ARG A 162 -6.20 -10.10 7.44
N SER A 163 -6.97 -11.18 7.27
CA SER A 163 -6.57 -12.53 7.67
C SER A 163 -5.27 -13.02 7.02
N LEU A 164 -4.93 -12.55 5.81
CA LEU A 164 -3.68 -12.89 5.12
C LEU A 164 -2.43 -12.38 5.86
N TRP A 165 -2.59 -11.37 6.71
CA TRP A 165 -1.51 -10.74 7.45
C TRP A 165 -1.28 -11.32 8.86
N LYS A 166 -1.97 -12.41 9.25
CA LYS A 166 -1.82 -13.01 10.58
C LYS A 166 -0.41 -13.52 10.85
N SER A 167 0.24 -14.10 9.87
CA SER A 167 1.58 -14.72 9.97
C SER A 167 2.65 -14.06 9.12
N LEU A 168 2.27 -13.06 8.32
CA LEU A 168 3.19 -12.35 7.43
C LEU A 168 3.39 -10.91 7.89
N ARG A 169 4.62 -10.45 7.78
CA ARG A 169 5.03 -9.07 8.06
C ARG A 169 6.06 -8.62 7.03
N PHE A 170 6.16 -7.32 6.83
CA PHE A 170 7.24 -6.73 6.04
C PHE A 170 8.57 -6.91 6.77
N PRO A 171 9.67 -7.31 6.07
CA PRO A 171 10.97 -7.49 6.69
C PRO A 171 11.56 -6.14 7.09
N GLU A 172 11.78 -5.93 8.39
CA GLU A 172 12.38 -4.70 8.89
C GLU A 172 13.83 -4.55 8.43
N GLY A 173 14.25 -3.32 8.17
CA GLY A 173 15.59 -3.00 7.72
C GLY A 173 15.90 -3.38 6.27
N LYS A 174 14.94 -3.90 5.49
CA LYS A 174 15.08 -4.19 4.06
C LYS A 174 14.54 -3.06 3.19
N TRP A 175 15.21 -2.80 2.06
CA TRP A 175 14.66 -2.04 0.96
C TRP A 175 13.90 -2.97 0.01
N TYR A 176 12.91 -2.45 -0.73
CA TYR A 176 12.03 -3.25 -1.58
C TYR A 176 11.26 -4.34 -0.80
N GLU A 177 10.84 -4.01 0.40
CA GLU A 177 10.13 -4.87 1.34
C GLU A 177 8.85 -5.45 0.76
N ASP A 178 8.25 -4.76 -0.18
CA ASP A 178 7.07 -5.20 -0.93
C ASP A 178 7.38 -6.39 -1.86
N VAL A 179 8.53 -6.38 -2.55
CA VAL A 179 8.97 -7.52 -3.39
C VAL A 179 9.22 -8.77 -2.54
N PHE A 180 9.70 -8.61 -1.31
CA PHE A 180 9.84 -9.73 -0.36
C PHE A 180 8.49 -10.27 0.11
N THR A 181 7.51 -9.38 0.32
CA THR A 181 6.32 -9.69 1.12
C THR A 181 5.10 -9.99 0.25
N ILE A 182 4.83 -9.18 -0.77
CA ILE A 182 3.57 -9.25 -1.51
C ILE A 182 3.40 -10.58 -2.24
N PRO A 183 4.41 -11.17 -2.93
CA PRO A 183 4.26 -12.50 -3.52
C PRO A 183 3.90 -13.57 -2.49
N ALA A 184 4.47 -13.51 -1.28
CA ALA A 184 4.17 -14.45 -0.21
C ALA A 184 2.71 -14.29 0.31
N VAL A 185 2.21 -13.06 0.42
CA VAL A 185 0.82 -12.77 0.77
C VAL A 185 -0.13 -13.28 -0.31
N LEU A 186 0.16 -13.00 -1.58
CA LEU A 186 -0.68 -13.41 -2.71
C LEU A 186 -0.71 -14.94 -2.87
N ARG A 187 0.37 -15.65 -2.52
CA ARG A 187 0.42 -17.11 -2.51
C ARG A 187 -0.50 -17.75 -1.46
N GLN A 188 -0.80 -17.04 -0.36
CA GLN A 188 -1.77 -17.49 0.65
C GLN A 188 -3.21 -17.13 0.27
N ALA A 189 -3.39 -16.21 -0.66
CA ALA A 189 -4.71 -15.84 -1.15
C ALA A 189 -5.32 -16.97 -1.98
N ARG A 190 -6.58 -17.26 -1.75
CA ARG A 190 -7.35 -18.22 -2.55
C ARG A 190 -7.57 -17.69 -3.97
N TYR A 191 -8.03 -16.44 -4.05
CA TYR A 191 -8.26 -15.75 -5.31
C TYR A 191 -7.86 -14.28 -5.23
N ILE A 192 -7.37 -13.78 -6.36
CA ILE A 192 -6.98 -12.41 -6.61
C ILE A 192 -7.93 -11.84 -7.65
N LEU A 193 -8.67 -10.79 -7.29
CA LEU A 193 -9.54 -10.05 -8.19
C LEU A 193 -8.75 -8.91 -8.83
N ARG A 194 -8.69 -8.87 -10.14
CA ARG A 194 -7.98 -7.84 -10.91
C ARG A 194 -8.99 -6.83 -11.44
N SER A 195 -8.85 -5.58 -11.03
CA SER A 195 -9.82 -4.50 -11.27
C SER A 195 -9.29 -3.51 -12.32
N ASP A 196 -10.22 -2.94 -13.09
CA ASP A 196 -9.98 -1.77 -13.95
C ASP A 196 -10.46 -0.46 -13.30
N LYS A 197 -10.95 -0.50 -12.05
CA LYS A 197 -11.58 0.63 -11.38
C LYS A 197 -10.59 1.45 -10.57
N GLY A 198 -10.78 2.78 -10.62
CA GLY A 198 -9.97 3.73 -9.87
C GLY A 198 -8.55 3.86 -10.41
N LEU A 199 -7.72 4.62 -9.69
CA LEU A 199 -6.33 4.83 -10.06
C LEU A 199 -5.53 5.28 -8.84
N TYR A 200 -4.40 4.64 -8.60
CA TYR A 200 -3.36 5.08 -7.69
C TYR A 200 -2.32 5.90 -8.44
N TYR A 201 -1.91 7.04 -7.90
CA TYR A 201 -0.86 7.88 -8.46
C TYR A 201 0.41 7.74 -7.64
N TYR A 202 1.34 6.94 -8.15
CA TYR A 202 2.68 6.82 -7.59
C TYR A 202 3.52 8.00 -8.06
N CYS A 203 3.81 8.93 -7.16
CA CYS A 203 4.49 10.19 -7.43
C CYS A 203 6.02 10.04 -7.28
N SER A 204 6.76 10.45 -8.30
CA SER A 204 8.22 10.49 -8.20
C SER A 204 8.67 11.77 -7.49
N ARG A 205 9.49 11.64 -6.44
CA ARG A 205 10.09 12.77 -5.73
C ARG A 205 11.59 12.60 -5.51
N GLN A 206 12.29 13.71 -5.30
CA GLN A 206 13.69 13.68 -4.86
C GLN A 206 13.76 13.09 -3.44
N GLY A 207 14.78 12.25 -3.20
CA GLY A 207 14.96 11.59 -1.90
C GLY A 207 14.09 10.35 -1.65
N SER A 208 13.34 9.90 -2.67
CA SER A 208 12.68 8.58 -2.62
C SER A 208 13.71 7.46 -2.56
N ILE A 209 13.42 6.41 -1.78
CA ILE A 209 14.27 5.20 -1.68
C ILE A 209 14.51 4.60 -3.06
N SER A 210 13.50 4.56 -3.92
CA SER A 210 13.58 4.03 -5.28
C SER A 210 14.50 4.82 -6.23
N ASN A 211 14.85 6.06 -5.88
CA ASN A 211 15.75 6.92 -6.65
C ASN A 211 17.18 6.95 -6.08
N THR A 212 17.46 6.19 -5.01
CA THR A 212 18.77 6.18 -4.34
C THR A 212 19.51 4.89 -4.67
N PHE A 213 20.61 4.99 -5.40
CA PHE A 213 21.47 3.85 -5.68
C PHE A 213 22.52 3.70 -4.56
N CYS A 214 22.48 2.57 -3.87
CA CYS A 214 23.51 2.18 -2.90
C CYS A 214 23.63 0.65 -2.85
N ASP A 215 24.77 0.15 -2.35
CA ASP A 215 25.06 -1.28 -2.27
C ASP A 215 23.99 -2.06 -1.50
N LYS A 216 23.48 -1.48 -0.40
CA LYS A 216 22.39 -2.08 0.37
C LYS A 216 21.13 -2.28 -0.48
N GLY A 217 20.71 -1.25 -1.22
CA GLY A 217 19.52 -1.33 -2.07
C GLY A 217 19.65 -2.39 -3.17
N ILE A 218 20.83 -2.46 -3.81
CA ILE A 218 21.12 -3.46 -4.85
C ILE A 218 21.07 -4.88 -4.25
N ASN A 219 21.72 -5.10 -3.10
CA ASN A 219 21.74 -6.40 -2.44
C ASN A 219 20.34 -6.83 -1.98
N ASP A 220 19.57 -5.94 -1.39
CA ASP A 220 18.20 -6.24 -0.94
C ASP A 220 17.30 -6.57 -2.15
N LEU A 221 17.39 -5.80 -3.24
CA LEU A 221 16.63 -6.09 -4.47
C LEU A 221 17.01 -7.45 -5.08
N LEU A 222 18.30 -7.77 -5.12
CA LEU A 222 18.77 -9.06 -5.61
C LEU A 222 18.20 -10.21 -4.76
N GLN A 223 18.29 -10.11 -3.42
CA GLN A 223 17.72 -11.10 -2.50
C GLN A 223 16.21 -11.26 -2.69
N ALA A 224 15.47 -10.14 -2.81
CA ALA A 224 14.03 -10.17 -3.04
C ALA A 224 13.69 -10.91 -4.34
N ASN A 225 14.39 -10.63 -5.44
CA ASN A 225 14.17 -11.30 -6.71
C ASN A 225 14.56 -12.79 -6.71
N LEU A 226 15.62 -13.18 -5.98
CA LEU A 226 15.97 -14.58 -5.80
C LEU A 226 14.88 -15.33 -5.01
N MET A 227 14.37 -14.75 -3.94
CA MET A 227 13.24 -15.34 -3.21
C MET A 227 12.00 -15.46 -4.09
N LEU A 228 11.67 -14.41 -4.85
CA LEU A 228 10.57 -14.44 -5.81
C LEU A 228 10.75 -15.56 -6.84
N TYR A 229 11.93 -15.69 -7.44
CA TYR A 229 12.24 -16.74 -8.43
C TYR A 229 11.99 -18.16 -7.88
N HIS A 230 12.32 -18.41 -6.62
CA HIS A 230 12.06 -19.71 -5.98
C HIS A 230 10.56 -19.93 -5.65
N THR A 231 9.72 -18.90 -5.75
CA THR A 231 8.28 -19.00 -5.46
C THR A 231 7.40 -19.01 -6.72
N LEU A 232 7.97 -18.64 -7.87
CA LEU A 232 7.28 -18.66 -9.18
C LEU A 232 7.34 -20.05 -9.81
#